data_72d8ba2f10739488004d1a01ad9ddb49
#
_entry.id   72d8ba2f10739488004d1a01ad9ddb49
#
_cell.length_a   1.000
_cell.length_b   1.000
_cell.length_c   1.000
_cell.angle_alpha   90.00
_cell.angle_beta   90.00
_cell.angle_gamma   90.00
#
_symmetry.space_group_name_H-M   'P 1'
#
loop_
_entity.id
_entity.type
_entity.pdbx_description
1 polymer ?
#
loop_
_entity_poly.entity_id
_entity_poly.type
_entity_poly.pdbx_seq_one_letter_code
_entity_poly.pdbx_strand_id
1 'polypeptide(L)'
;MFSGRIARGGEEVAADGAVGVLSRETKSRDRESTVLGDEDALTGKQVERAQVLERKAASEELVLAARQSAPPAPYVPPDPEVIGVSRRQFFNRTIILMMQIGLGGFGLASIAFLWPQLGGGFGSAIRVGLVSDVLSEIRGANGFLYRAEGRMWITEYPNGAVEKARAAYSANELSGMEAGLALGLDGGVIAIYQKCPHLGCRVPECVTSQWFECPCHGSQYNRVGEKRGGPAPRGMDRFAMSVSADGVLTVDTGTIIQGPPIGTNTTGQEAEGPNCIGQSSH
;
A
#
# COMPACT_ATOMS: atom_id res chain seq x y z
N MET A 1 9.86 16.18 -29.85
CA MET A 1 10.98 17.01 -30.31
C MET A 1 10.44 18.36 -30.71
N PHE A 2 10.44 19.33 -29.81
CA PHE A 2 10.28 20.73 -30.12
C PHE A 2 11.27 21.50 -29.26
N SER A 3 12.38 21.86 -29.90
CA SER A 3 13.43 22.70 -29.34
C SER A 3 13.06 24.15 -29.59
N GLY A 4 12.45 24.82 -28.61
CA GLY A 4 12.25 26.27 -28.62
C GLY A 4 13.45 26.93 -27.95
N ARG A 5 14.34 27.50 -28.75
CA ARG A 5 15.37 28.42 -28.26
C ARG A 5 14.69 29.70 -27.83
N ILE A 6 14.61 29.94 -26.54
CA ILE A 6 14.32 31.26 -25.97
C ILE A 6 15.61 32.06 -26.06
N ALA A 7 15.61 33.09 -26.90
CA ALA A 7 16.67 34.08 -26.96
C ALA A 7 16.70 34.80 -25.59
N ARG A 8 17.78 34.65 -24.84
CA ARG A 8 18.09 35.46 -23.68
C ARG A 8 18.52 36.84 -24.16
N GLY A 9 17.60 37.77 -24.22
CA GLY A 9 17.94 39.18 -24.18
C GLY A 9 18.40 39.50 -22.77
N GLY A 10 19.69 39.51 -22.56
CA GLY A 10 20.28 39.97 -21.31
C GLY A 10 20.14 41.48 -21.22
N GLU A 11 19.11 41.95 -20.55
CA GLU A 11 19.05 43.32 -20.05
C GLU A 11 19.59 43.26 -18.62
N GLU A 12 20.87 43.56 -18.46
CA GLU A 12 21.45 43.88 -17.16
C GLU A 12 20.84 45.19 -16.69
N VAL A 13 19.80 45.12 -15.90
CA VAL A 13 19.32 46.26 -15.12
C VAL A 13 20.32 46.44 -14.00
N ALA A 14 21.26 47.35 -14.16
CA ALA A 14 22.14 47.77 -13.10
C ALA A 14 21.28 48.31 -11.95
N ALA A 15 21.55 47.87 -10.73
CA ALA A 15 20.86 48.23 -9.50
C ALA A 15 21.07 49.69 -9.06
N ASP A 16 21.68 50.49 -9.90
CA ASP A 16 21.93 51.92 -9.73
C ASP A 16 21.12 52.68 -10.77
N GLY A 17 19.90 53.09 -10.43
CA GLY A 17 18.97 53.94 -11.18
C GLY A 17 19.39 54.18 -12.63
N ALA A 18 19.19 53.18 -13.44
CA ALA A 18 19.76 53.14 -14.78
C ALA A 18 19.33 54.33 -15.62
N VAL A 19 20.27 55.16 -15.90
CA VAL A 19 20.22 56.11 -16.98
C VAL A 19 19.98 55.32 -18.27
N GLY A 20 18.81 55.47 -18.87
CA GLY A 20 18.47 54.76 -20.10
C GLY A 20 19.54 54.96 -21.15
N VAL A 21 19.98 53.88 -21.80
CA VAL A 21 20.94 53.97 -22.87
C VAL A 21 20.30 54.76 -24.03
N LEU A 22 20.84 55.93 -24.34
CA LEU A 22 20.37 56.79 -25.46
C LEU A 22 20.26 55.96 -26.76
N SER A 23 19.12 56.10 -27.43
CA SER A 23 18.93 55.44 -28.72
C SER A 23 19.99 55.87 -29.72
N ARG A 24 20.23 55.06 -30.76
CA ARG A 24 21.17 55.42 -31.85
C ARG A 24 20.81 56.77 -32.47
N GLU A 25 19.54 57.05 -32.57
CA GLU A 25 19.03 58.28 -33.19
C GLU A 25 19.26 59.53 -32.32
N THR A 26 19.11 59.39 -30.99
CA THR A 26 19.44 60.45 -30.04
C THR A 26 20.96 60.73 -30.05
N LYS A 27 21.80 59.68 -30.15
CA LYS A 27 23.27 59.82 -30.23
C LYS A 27 23.70 60.48 -31.54
N SER A 28 22.97 60.30 -32.66
CA SER A 28 23.28 60.96 -33.93
C SER A 28 22.92 62.42 -33.93
N ARG A 29 21.74 62.77 -33.36
CA ARG A 29 21.31 64.17 -33.20
C ARG A 29 22.23 64.94 -32.26
N ASP A 30 22.72 64.30 -31.21
CA ASP A 30 23.68 64.89 -30.28
C ASP A 30 25.00 65.21 -30.94
N ARG A 31 25.46 64.39 -31.93
CA ARG A 31 26.64 64.68 -32.74
C ARG A 31 26.39 65.80 -33.77
N GLU A 32 25.20 65.88 -34.35
CA GLU A 32 24.83 66.95 -35.29
C GLU A 32 24.74 68.29 -34.57
N SER A 33 24.16 68.33 -33.38
CA SER A 33 24.05 69.59 -32.59
C SER A 33 25.42 70.12 -32.18
N THR A 34 26.37 69.25 -31.95
CA THR A 34 27.77 69.66 -31.60
C THR A 34 28.50 70.30 -32.79
N VAL A 35 28.06 70.02 -34.06
CA VAL A 35 28.68 70.56 -35.26
C VAL A 35 28.11 71.98 -35.63
N LEU A 36 26.94 72.37 -35.05
CA LEU A 36 26.31 73.67 -35.36
C LEU A 36 26.74 74.84 -34.49
N GLY A 37 27.74 74.66 -33.64
CA GLY A 37 28.47 75.77 -33.03
C GLY A 37 27.76 76.59 -31.99
N ASP A 38 26.79 76.05 -31.29
CA ASP A 38 26.20 76.69 -30.12
C ASP A 38 26.96 76.24 -28.86
N GLU A 39 27.97 77.01 -28.47
CA GLU A 39 28.89 76.64 -27.36
C GLU A 39 28.19 76.54 -25.98
N ASP A 40 26.93 76.96 -25.87
CA ASP A 40 26.14 76.93 -24.63
C ASP A 40 25.02 75.91 -24.65
N ALA A 41 24.85 75.17 -25.73
CA ALA A 41 23.78 74.19 -25.82
C ALA A 41 24.15 72.87 -25.09
N LEU A 42 23.38 72.55 -24.04
CA LEU A 42 23.54 71.28 -23.32
C LEU A 42 23.29 70.10 -24.28
N THR A 43 24.22 69.17 -24.31
CA THR A 43 24.05 67.97 -25.10
C THR A 43 22.87 67.13 -24.55
N GLY A 44 22.17 66.38 -25.43
CA GLY A 44 21.01 65.55 -24.99
C GLY A 44 21.34 64.64 -23.83
N LYS A 45 22.59 64.17 -23.70
CA LYS A 45 23.06 63.34 -22.61
C LYS A 45 23.22 64.16 -21.29
N GLN A 46 23.54 65.42 -21.37
CA GLN A 46 23.61 66.31 -20.20
C GLN A 46 22.23 66.66 -19.66
N VAL A 47 21.25 66.91 -20.57
CA VAL A 47 19.86 67.17 -20.24
C VAL A 47 19.24 65.93 -19.58
N GLU A 48 19.49 64.75 -20.11
CA GLU A 48 18.98 63.50 -19.53
C GLU A 48 19.55 63.25 -18.15
N ARG A 49 20.84 63.49 -17.95
CA ARG A 49 21.47 63.40 -16.61
C ARG A 49 20.90 64.42 -15.62
N ALA A 50 20.67 65.65 -16.05
CA ALA A 50 20.05 66.68 -15.23
C ALA A 50 18.66 66.26 -14.78
N GLN A 51 17.80 65.78 -15.72
CA GLN A 51 16.46 65.29 -15.38
C GLN A 51 16.45 64.13 -14.42
N VAL A 52 17.40 63.19 -14.55
CA VAL A 52 17.51 62.04 -13.61
C VAL A 52 17.90 62.51 -12.22
N LEU A 53 18.82 63.49 -12.15
CA LEU A 53 19.26 64.08 -10.86
C LEU A 53 18.10 64.88 -10.21
N GLU A 54 17.34 65.65 -10.98
CA GLU A 54 16.15 66.34 -10.47
C GLU A 54 15.08 65.39 -9.95
N ARG A 55 14.80 64.32 -10.68
CA ARG A 55 13.84 63.31 -10.25
C ARG A 55 14.31 62.61 -8.96
N LYS A 56 15.60 62.34 -8.85
CA LYS A 56 16.19 61.74 -7.66
C LYS A 56 16.10 62.69 -6.45
N ALA A 57 16.48 63.96 -6.64
CA ALA A 57 16.36 64.95 -5.60
C ALA A 57 14.91 65.17 -5.14
N ALA A 58 13.97 65.26 -6.08
CA ALA A 58 12.54 65.36 -5.77
C ALA A 58 12.00 64.15 -5.01
N SER A 59 12.49 62.90 -5.36
CA SER A 59 12.11 61.71 -4.65
C SER A 59 12.69 61.63 -3.24
N GLU A 60 13.92 62.10 -3.06
CA GLU A 60 14.55 62.19 -1.73
C GLU A 60 13.86 63.21 -0.85
N GLU A 61 13.49 64.35 -1.41
CA GLU A 61 12.74 65.40 -0.70
C GLU A 61 11.34 64.89 -0.27
N LEU A 62 10.63 64.18 -1.16
CA LEU A 62 9.36 63.53 -0.83
C LEU A 62 9.51 62.48 0.28
N VAL A 63 10.57 61.69 0.26
CA VAL A 63 10.86 60.72 1.31
C VAL A 63 11.20 61.35 2.63
N LEU A 64 11.99 62.46 2.61
CA LEU A 64 12.30 63.24 3.78
C LEU A 64 11.05 63.95 4.36
N ALA A 65 10.23 64.54 3.52
CA ALA A 65 8.96 65.15 3.93
C ALA A 65 7.99 64.09 4.52
N ALA A 66 7.93 62.88 3.93
CA ALA A 66 7.15 61.81 4.45
C ALA A 66 7.69 61.28 5.84
N ARG A 67 8.98 61.33 6.04
CA ARG A 67 9.59 61.03 7.35
C ARG A 67 9.37 62.07 8.43
N GLN A 68 9.21 63.31 8.03
CA GLN A 68 9.01 64.45 8.95
C GLN A 68 7.52 64.75 9.22
N SER A 69 6.61 64.23 8.42
CA SER A 69 5.17 64.39 8.64
C SER A 69 4.69 63.45 9.74
N ALA A 70 4.36 64.00 10.86
CA ALA A 70 3.65 63.47 12.03
C ALA A 70 4.21 62.18 12.64
N PRO A 71 4.36 62.11 13.96
CA PRO A 71 4.67 60.86 14.66
C PRO A 71 3.59 59.82 14.26
N PRO A 72 3.98 58.57 13.97
CA PRO A 72 3.02 57.54 13.67
C PRO A 72 2.01 57.50 14.82
N ALA A 73 0.72 57.56 14.45
CA ALA A 73 -0.38 57.42 15.39
C ALA A 73 -0.09 56.16 16.25
N PRO A 74 -0.29 56.21 17.56
CA PRO A 74 -0.10 55.02 18.39
C PRO A 74 -0.94 53.88 17.80
N TYR A 75 -0.29 52.73 17.60
CA TYR A 75 -0.97 51.53 17.08
C TYR A 75 -2.06 51.15 18.08
N VAL A 76 -3.31 51.37 17.69
CA VAL A 76 -4.49 50.87 18.38
C VAL A 76 -4.80 49.52 17.74
N PRO A 77 -4.61 48.37 18.47
CA PRO A 77 -4.99 47.09 17.91
C PRO A 77 -6.47 47.14 17.57
N PRO A 78 -6.86 46.71 16.34
CA PRO A 78 -8.27 46.67 15.96
C PRO A 78 -9.01 45.71 16.92
N ASP A 79 -10.21 46.12 17.30
CA ASP A 79 -11.09 45.30 18.14
C ASP A 79 -11.25 43.92 17.51
N PRO A 80 -10.99 42.82 18.25
CA PRO A 80 -11.13 41.46 17.75
C PRO A 80 -12.51 41.17 17.14
N GLU A 81 -13.54 41.81 17.60
CA GLU A 81 -14.92 41.65 17.09
C GLU A 81 -15.16 42.37 15.74
N VAL A 82 -14.32 43.35 15.42
CA VAL A 82 -14.41 44.13 14.17
C VAL A 82 -13.50 43.61 13.07
N ILE A 83 -12.57 42.70 13.40
CA ILE A 83 -11.66 42.11 12.40
C ILE A 83 -12.43 41.14 11.52
N GLY A 84 -13.05 41.65 10.48
CA GLY A 84 -13.60 40.82 9.41
C GLY A 84 -12.51 39.96 8.79
N VAL A 85 -12.77 38.65 8.66
CA VAL A 85 -11.84 37.72 8.01
C VAL A 85 -11.71 38.14 6.54
N SER A 86 -10.55 38.65 6.14
CA SER A 86 -10.27 38.96 4.74
C SER A 86 -10.38 37.67 3.89
N ARG A 87 -10.80 37.81 2.60
CA ARG A 87 -10.88 36.67 1.68
C ARG A 87 -9.59 35.83 1.68
N ARG A 88 -8.43 36.51 1.71
CA ARG A 88 -7.13 35.84 1.75
C ARG A 88 -6.95 35.02 3.04
N GLN A 89 -7.30 35.58 4.19
CA GLN A 89 -7.22 34.85 5.47
C GLN A 89 -8.21 33.68 5.52
N PHE A 90 -9.41 33.87 4.98
CA PHE A 90 -10.40 32.82 4.87
C PHE A 90 -9.85 31.65 4.07
N PHE A 91 -9.36 31.89 2.85
CA PHE A 91 -8.81 30.84 1.99
C PHE A 91 -7.58 30.17 2.64
N ASN A 92 -6.65 30.93 3.22
CA ASN A 92 -5.48 30.36 3.88
C ASN A 92 -5.88 29.46 5.05
N ARG A 93 -6.80 29.88 5.89
CA ARG A 93 -7.29 29.06 7.02
C ARG A 93 -8.04 27.82 6.53
N THR A 94 -8.85 27.97 5.49
CA THR A 94 -9.58 26.84 4.91
C THR A 94 -8.63 25.81 4.31
N ILE A 95 -7.61 26.25 3.56
CA ILE A 95 -6.60 25.33 3.00
C ILE A 95 -5.84 24.60 4.11
N ILE A 96 -5.40 25.31 5.15
CA ILE A 96 -4.70 24.71 6.30
C ILE A 96 -5.61 23.69 7.00
N LEU A 97 -6.87 24.05 7.25
CA LEU A 97 -7.84 23.17 7.88
C LEU A 97 -8.08 21.90 7.06
N MET A 98 -8.32 22.05 5.76
CA MET A 98 -8.51 20.92 4.84
C MET A 98 -7.29 20.03 4.76
N MET A 99 -6.09 20.62 4.75
CA MET A 99 -4.83 19.86 4.78
C MET A 99 -4.67 19.10 6.09
N GLN A 100 -5.00 19.69 7.23
CA GLN A 100 -4.96 19.01 8.53
C GLN A 100 -5.97 17.86 8.60
N ILE A 101 -7.19 18.07 8.12
CA ILE A 101 -8.22 17.02 8.03
C ILE A 101 -7.76 15.88 7.11
N GLY A 102 -7.20 16.22 5.95
CA GLY A 102 -6.68 15.23 5.00
C GLY A 102 -5.52 14.42 5.58
N LEU A 103 -4.53 15.08 6.17
CA LEU A 103 -3.38 14.40 6.79
C LEU A 103 -3.80 13.61 8.03
N GLY A 104 -4.69 14.16 8.85
CA GLY A 104 -5.23 13.47 10.03
C GLY A 104 -6.05 12.23 9.63
N GLY A 105 -6.91 12.36 8.64
CA GLY A 105 -7.68 11.25 8.09
C GLY A 105 -6.80 10.16 7.48
N PHE A 106 -5.79 10.56 6.69
CA PHE A 106 -4.80 9.63 6.16
C PHE A 106 -4.01 8.92 7.27
N GLY A 107 -3.59 9.67 8.30
CA GLY A 107 -2.89 9.09 9.45
C GLY A 107 -3.76 8.08 10.21
N LEU A 108 -5.01 8.41 10.49
CA LEU A 108 -5.96 7.50 11.14
C LEU A 108 -6.23 6.26 10.28
N ALA A 109 -6.44 6.42 8.98
CA ALA A 109 -6.62 5.30 8.06
C ALA A 109 -5.40 4.39 8.00
N SER A 110 -4.19 4.96 8.02
CA SER A 110 -2.94 4.20 8.06
C SER A 110 -2.78 3.43 9.36
N ILE A 111 -3.09 4.05 10.51
CA ILE A 111 -3.10 3.36 11.80
C ILE A 111 -4.12 2.23 11.81
N ALA A 112 -5.34 2.47 11.33
CA ALA A 112 -6.39 1.44 11.27
C ALA A 112 -6.00 0.29 10.33
N PHE A 113 -5.33 0.58 9.22
CA PHE A 113 -4.83 -0.43 8.28
C PHE A 113 -3.70 -1.27 8.87
N LEU A 114 -2.77 -0.63 9.60
CA LEU A 114 -1.64 -1.30 10.25
C LEU A 114 -2.03 -1.95 11.59
N TRP A 115 -3.24 -1.66 12.10
CA TRP A 115 -3.68 -2.23 13.37
C TRP A 115 -3.83 -3.75 13.24
N PRO A 116 -3.18 -4.54 14.10
CA PRO A 116 -3.28 -5.98 14.02
C PRO A 116 -4.74 -6.40 14.25
N GLN A 117 -5.27 -7.17 13.32
CA GLN A 117 -6.60 -7.77 13.47
C GLN A 117 -6.53 -8.83 14.58
N LEU A 118 -7.03 -8.48 15.76
CA LEU A 118 -7.04 -9.37 16.93
C LEU A 118 -8.11 -10.49 16.85
N GLY A 119 -8.81 -10.60 15.75
CA GLY A 119 -9.93 -11.54 15.56
C GLY A 119 -9.69 -12.53 14.43
N GLY A 120 -9.53 -13.81 14.78
CA GLY A 120 -10.02 -15.00 14.09
C GLY A 120 -9.77 -15.17 12.59
N GLY A 121 -8.58 -14.75 12.04
CA GLY A 121 -8.22 -14.99 10.66
C GLY A 121 -6.94 -15.83 10.53
N PHE A 122 -6.43 -15.92 9.30
CA PHE A 122 -5.17 -16.58 9.00
C PHE A 122 -4.03 -15.99 9.86
N GLY A 123 -3.26 -16.86 10.50
CA GLY A 123 -2.20 -16.50 11.45
C GLY A 123 -2.63 -16.55 12.92
N SER A 124 -3.84 -17.04 13.22
CA SER A 124 -4.36 -17.18 14.58
C SER A 124 -5.01 -18.54 14.80
N ALA A 125 -5.34 -18.86 16.05
CA ALA A 125 -6.13 -20.03 16.39
C ALA A 125 -7.61 -19.82 16.01
N ILE A 126 -8.12 -20.69 15.17
CA ILE A 126 -9.51 -20.65 14.65
C ILE A 126 -10.29 -21.80 15.29
N ARG A 127 -11.34 -21.45 16.01
CA ARG A 127 -12.28 -22.45 16.55
C ARG A 127 -13.22 -22.89 15.42
N VAL A 128 -13.12 -24.15 15.00
CA VAL A 128 -13.87 -24.68 13.86
C VAL A 128 -15.25 -25.17 14.28
N GLY A 129 -15.34 -25.94 15.34
CA GLY A 129 -16.58 -26.53 15.85
C GLY A 129 -16.38 -27.91 16.49
N LEU A 130 -17.46 -28.58 16.80
CA LEU A 130 -17.40 -29.97 17.29
C LEU A 130 -16.87 -30.89 16.18
N VAL A 131 -15.98 -31.81 16.53
CA VAL A 131 -15.43 -32.79 15.56
C VAL A 131 -16.54 -33.57 14.84
N SER A 132 -17.60 -33.96 15.58
CA SER A 132 -18.76 -34.65 15.01
C SER A 132 -19.46 -33.84 13.90
N ASP A 133 -19.65 -32.54 14.16
CA ASP A 133 -20.31 -31.64 13.22
C ASP A 133 -19.42 -31.37 12.01
N VAL A 134 -18.13 -31.17 12.26
CA VAL A 134 -17.11 -30.99 11.20
C VAL A 134 -17.04 -32.23 10.29
N LEU A 135 -17.07 -33.43 10.85
CA LEU A 135 -17.12 -34.68 10.06
C LEU A 135 -18.40 -34.73 9.19
N SER A 136 -19.53 -34.35 9.78
CA SER A 136 -20.81 -34.32 9.04
C SER A 136 -20.74 -33.30 7.89
N GLU A 137 -20.17 -32.09 8.13
CA GLU A 137 -19.97 -31.09 7.09
C GLU A 137 -19.01 -31.57 5.98
N ILE A 138 -17.89 -32.22 6.34
CA ILE A 138 -16.93 -32.79 5.38
C ILE A 138 -17.64 -33.79 4.44
N ARG A 139 -18.41 -34.71 5.03
CA ARG A 139 -19.15 -35.72 4.28
C ARG A 139 -20.24 -35.11 3.39
N GLY A 140 -20.92 -34.05 3.88
CA GLY A 140 -21.88 -33.25 3.10
C GLY A 140 -21.22 -32.45 1.97
N ALA A 141 -19.94 -32.12 2.09
CA ALA A 141 -19.14 -31.38 1.12
C ALA A 141 -18.24 -32.28 0.24
N ASN A 142 -18.71 -33.47 -0.09
CA ASN A 142 -17.97 -34.44 -0.93
C ASN A 142 -16.56 -34.80 -0.41
N GLY A 143 -16.35 -34.78 0.91
CA GLY A 143 -15.07 -35.10 1.53
C GLY A 143 -14.09 -33.93 1.71
N PHE A 144 -14.44 -32.74 1.28
CA PHE A 144 -13.57 -31.55 1.34
C PHE A 144 -14.29 -30.35 1.94
N LEU A 145 -13.89 -29.92 3.12
CA LEU A 145 -14.43 -28.74 3.77
C LEU A 145 -13.43 -27.59 3.68
N TYR A 146 -13.79 -26.53 2.95
CA TYR A 146 -12.95 -25.34 2.82
C TYR A 146 -13.33 -24.27 3.86
N ARG A 147 -12.34 -23.79 4.59
CA ARG A 147 -12.46 -22.64 5.51
C ARG A 147 -11.59 -21.49 5.02
N ALA A 148 -12.25 -20.48 4.45
CA ALA A 148 -11.58 -19.35 3.81
C ALA A 148 -10.77 -18.50 4.80
N GLU A 149 -11.29 -18.32 6.01
CA GLU A 149 -10.66 -17.55 7.09
C GLU A 149 -9.30 -18.09 7.48
N GLY A 150 -9.13 -19.43 7.43
CA GLY A 150 -7.86 -20.11 7.71
C GLY A 150 -7.06 -20.47 6.47
N ARG A 151 -7.57 -20.18 5.27
CA ARG A 151 -6.99 -20.64 4.00
C ARG A 151 -6.68 -22.14 4.04
N MET A 152 -7.60 -22.91 4.60
CA MET A 152 -7.38 -24.32 4.91
C MET A 152 -8.49 -25.20 4.33
N TRP A 153 -8.07 -26.40 3.99
CA TRP A 153 -8.92 -27.54 3.77
C TRP A 153 -8.99 -28.37 5.03
N ILE A 154 -10.16 -28.82 5.41
CA ILE A 154 -10.35 -29.81 6.48
C ILE A 154 -10.94 -31.05 5.84
N THR A 155 -10.31 -32.18 6.03
CA THR A 155 -10.73 -33.47 5.48
C THR A 155 -10.80 -34.52 6.57
N GLU A 156 -11.52 -35.59 6.29
CA GLU A 156 -11.64 -36.72 7.20
C GLU A 156 -10.35 -37.55 7.20
N TYR A 157 -9.94 -37.96 8.39
CA TYR A 157 -8.82 -38.88 8.59
C TYR A 157 -9.35 -40.20 9.12
N PRO A 158 -9.21 -41.34 8.39
CA PRO A 158 -9.79 -42.61 8.80
C PRO A 158 -9.11 -43.21 10.04
N ASN A 159 -9.88 -43.67 11.03
CA ASN A 159 -9.38 -44.25 12.26
C ASN A 159 -8.42 -45.44 12.01
N GLY A 160 -8.66 -46.23 10.98
CA GLY A 160 -7.80 -47.36 10.60
C GLY A 160 -6.38 -46.97 10.16
N ALA A 161 -6.14 -45.69 9.86
CA ALA A 161 -4.81 -45.17 9.46
C ALA A 161 -4.03 -44.52 10.61
N VAL A 162 -4.62 -44.34 11.80
CA VAL A 162 -4.05 -43.60 12.92
C VAL A 162 -2.74 -44.24 13.42
N GLU A 163 -2.59 -45.53 13.44
CA GLU A 163 -1.35 -46.21 13.83
C GLU A 163 -0.18 -45.84 12.90
N LYS A 164 -0.42 -45.77 11.59
CA LYS A 164 0.58 -45.30 10.63
C LYS A 164 0.84 -43.81 10.77
N ALA A 165 -0.17 -43.02 11.12
CA ALA A 165 -0.04 -41.61 11.38
C ALA A 165 0.90 -41.30 12.53
N ARG A 166 0.83 -42.07 13.63
CA ARG A 166 1.72 -41.93 14.81
C ARG A 166 3.20 -42.06 14.47
N ALA A 167 3.52 -42.86 13.47
CA ALA A 167 4.90 -43.04 13.00
C ALA A 167 5.39 -41.91 12.08
N ALA A 168 4.46 -41.15 11.47
CA ALA A 168 4.78 -40.18 10.43
C ALA A 168 4.57 -38.69 10.85
N TYR A 169 3.75 -38.44 11.86
CA TYR A 169 3.29 -37.08 12.20
C TYR A 169 3.57 -36.72 13.65
N SER A 170 3.70 -35.42 13.90
CA SER A 170 3.91 -34.85 15.23
C SER A 170 2.61 -34.86 16.07
N ALA A 171 2.74 -34.75 17.40
CA ALA A 171 1.62 -34.69 18.32
C ALA A 171 0.62 -33.53 17.96
N ASN A 172 1.11 -32.43 17.46
CA ASN A 172 0.27 -31.29 17.05
C ASN A 172 -0.59 -31.57 15.82
N GLU A 173 -0.17 -32.53 14.99
CA GLU A 173 -0.98 -32.98 13.83
C GLU A 173 -1.91 -34.15 14.24
N LEU A 174 -1.45 -35.00 15.14
CA LEU A 174 -2.19 -36.18 15.56
C LEU A 174 -3.47 -35.85 16.33
N SER A 175 -3.50 -34.74 17.05
CA SER A 175 -4.64 -34.38 17.90
C SER A 175 -5.99 -34.42 17.17
N GLY A 176 -6.05 -33.88 15.95
CA GLY A 176 -7.25 -33.93 15.10
C GLY A 176 -7.52 -35.34 14.53
N MET A 177 -6.46 -36.05 14.13
CA MET A 177 -6.55 -37.38 13.55
C MET A 177 -7.02 -38.43 14.58
N GLU A 178 -6.57 -38.31 15.82
CA GLU A 178 -6.93 -39.20 16.93
C GLU A 178 -8.27 -38.87 17.58
N ALA A 179 -8.81 -37.67 17.31
CA ALA A 179 -10.05 -37.18 17.91
C ALA A 179 -11.23 -38.14 17.66
N GLY A 180 -11.30 -38.75 16.50
CA GLY A 180 -12.31 -39.76 16.18
C GLY A 180 -12.28 -40.92 17.19
N LEU A 181 -11.11 -41.49 17.42
CA LEU A 181 -10.93 -42.60 18.38
C LEU A 181 -11.25 -42.15 19.81
N ALA A 182 -10.77 -40.95 20.21
CA ALA A 182 -10.95 -40.45 21.56
C ALA A 182 -12.44 -40.14 21.88
N LEU A 183 -13.22 -39.74 20.86
CA LEU A 183 -14.63 -39.40 20.99
C LEU A 183 -15.59 -40.53 20.60
N GLY A 184 -15.08 -41.71 20.24
CA GLY A 184 -15.90 -42.84 19.79
C GLY A 184 -16.55 -42.62 18.44
N LEU A 185 -15.99 -41.76 17.60
CA LEU A 185 -16.41 -41.52 16.22
C LEU A 185 -15.72 -42.50 15.27
N ASP A 186 -16.22 -42.57 14.02
CA ASP A 186 -15.67 -43.43 12.99
C ASP A 186 -14.50 -42.83 12.20
N GLY A 187 -14.19 -41.55 12.38
CA GLY A 187 -13.06 -40.84 11.79
C GLY A 187 -12.62 -39.63 12.57
N GLY A 188 -11.37 -39.21 12.39
CA GLY A 188 -10.82 -37.95 12.84
C GLY A 188 -10.73 -36.95 11.73
N VAL A 189 -10.06 -35.83 11.96
CA VAL A 189 -9.93 -34.73 11.00
C VAL A 189 -8.48 -34.27 10.84
N ILE A 190 -8.16 -33.69 9.70
CA ILE A 190 -6.87 -33.06 9.42
C ILE A 190 -7.07 -31.70 8.75
N ALA A 191 -6.32 -30.69 9.19
CA ALA A 191 -6.32 -29.36 8.61
C ALA A 191 -5.08 -29.15 7.71
N ILE A 192 -5.30 -28.86 6.45
CA ILE A 192 -4.30 -28.78 5.39
C ILE A 192 -4.26 -27.35 4.86
N TYR A 193 -3.06 -26.79 4.74
CA TYR A 193 -2.89 -25.49 4.12
C TYR A 193 -3.12 -25.59 2.61
N GLN A 194 -3.96 -24.72 2.04
CA GLN A 194 -4.32 -24.74 0.60
C GLN A 194 -3.16 -24.46 -0.37
N LYS A 195 -1.95 -24.20 0.16
CA LYS A 195 -0.79 -23.76 -0.62
C LYS A 195 0.04 -24.92 -1.11
N CYS A 196 0.28 -24.98 -2.42
CA CYS A 196 1.17 -25.97 -3.03
C CYS A 196 2.63 -25.77 -2.58
N PRO A 197 3.31 -26.79 -2.03
CA PRO A 197 4.71 -26.68 -1.63
C PRO A 197 5.70 -26.58 -2.81
N HIS A 198 5.24 -26.69 -4.06
CA HIS A 198 6.08 -26.46 -5.24
C HIS A 198 6.43 -24.97 -5.39
N LEU A 199 5.44 -24.12 -5.75
CA LEU A 199 5.64 -22.70 -5.97
C LEU A 199 4.51 -21.82 -5.38
N GLY A 200 3.71 -22.37 -4.48
CA GLY A 200 2.76 -21.60 -3.71
C GLY A 200 1.38 -21.40 -4.32
N CYS A 201 1.04 -22.08 -5.43
CA CYS A 201 -0.31 -22.01 -6.00
C CYS A 201 -1.37 -22.50 -5.02
N ARG A 202 -2.58 -21.96 -5.12
CA ARG A 202 -3.72 -22.54 -4.42
C ARG A 202 -4.03 -23.91 -5.02
N VAL A 203 -4.21 -24.91 -4.16
CA VAL A 203 -4.55 -26.26 -4.58
C VAL A 203 -6.04 -26.48 -4.32
N PRO A 204 -6.85 -26.63 -5.36
CA PRO A 204 -8.24 -27.03 -5.24
C PRO A 204 -8.37 -28.54 -5.00
N GLU A 205 -9.56 -28.92 -4.53
CA GLU A 205 -10.02 -30.30 -4.51
C GLU A 205 -10.42 -30.78 -5.92
N CYS A 206 -10.28 -32.05 -6.14
CA CYS A 206 -10.87 -32.75 -7.28
C CYS A 206 -11.87 -33.78 -6.76
N VAL A 207 -13.15 -33.53 -6.94
CA VAL A 207 -14.23 -34.40 -6.43
C VAL A 207 -14.24 -35.77 -7.11
N THR A 208 -13.82 -35.85 -8.37
CA THR A 208 -13.80 -37.10 -9.11
C THR A 208 -12.67 -38.03 -8.67
N SER A 209 -11.45 -37.52 -8.53
CA SER A 209 -10.32 -38.33 -8.06
C SER A 209 -10.26 -38.44 -6.52
N GLN A 210 -11.00 -37.60 -5.81
CA GLN A 210 -10.94 -37.45 -4.36
C GLN A 210 -9.53 -37.06 -3.87
N TRP A 211 -8.80 -36.33 -4.71
CA TRP A 211 -7.46 -35.82 -4.43
C TRP A 211 -7.43 -34.29 -4.45
N PHE A 212 -6.36 -33.72 -3.95
CA PHE A 212 -5.98 -32.33 -4.19
C PHE A 212 -5.08 -32.25 -5.42
N GLU A 213 -5.42 -31.40 -6.37
CA GLU A 213 -4.71 -31.33 -7.64
C GLU A 213 -4.32 -29.88 -7.96
N CYS A 214 -3.01 -29.62 -8.05
CA CYS A 214 -2.49 -28.29 -8.31
C CYS A 214 -2.54 -27.97 -9.82
N PRO A 215 -3.32 -26.98 -10.27
CA PRO A 215 -3.49 -26.69 -11.70
C PRO A 215 -2.26 -26.05 -12.35
N CYS A 216 -1.30 -25.55 -11.56
CA CYS A 216 -0.13 -24.83 -12.09
C CYS A 216 0.85 -25.77 -12.80
N HIS A 217 1.25 -26.87 -12.15
CA HIS A 217 2.26 -27.79 -12.68
C HIS A 217 1.92 -29.27 -12.41
N GLY A 218 0.69 -29.57 -12.07
CA GLY A 218 0.22 -30.94 -11.95
C GLY A 218 0.67 -31.69 -10.71
N SER A 219 1.01 -31.02 -9.62
CA SER A 219 1.25 -31.72 -8.36
C SER A 219 -0.04 -32.27 -7.78
N GLN A 220 0.00 -33.55 -7.34
CA GLN A 220 -1.16 -34.29 -6.86
C GLN A 220 -0.92 -34.76 -5.44
N TYR A 221 -1.97 -34.72 -4.63
CA TYR A 221 -1.95 -35.13 -3.23
C TYR A 221 -3.24 -35.88 -2.93
N ASN A 222 -3.16 -36.92 -2.08
CA ASN A 222 -4.35 -37.60 -1.62
C ASN A 222 -5.21 -36.71 -0.70
N ARG A 223 -6.36 -37.17 -0.24
CA ARG A 223 -7.31 -36.42 0.59
C ARG A 223 -6.69 -35.87 1.89
N VAL A 224 -5.65 -36.49 2.40
CA VAL A 224 -4.95 -36.03 3.60
C VAL A 224 -3.68 -35.24 3.31
N GLY A 225 -3.49 -34.79 2.08
CA GLY A 225 -2.39 -33.92 1.66
C GLY A 225 -1.04 -34.63 1.47
N GLU A 226 -0.96 -35.95 1.46
CA GLU A 226 0.25 -36.70 1.16
C GLU A 226 0.53 -36.69 -0.35
N LYS A 227 1.78 -36.47 -0.75
CA LYS A 227 2.14 -36.36 -2.17
C LYS A 227 1.99 -37.69 -2.90
N ARG A 228 1.31 -37.63 -4.04
CA ARG A 228 1.08 -38.78 -4.95
C ARG A 228 1.76 -38.61 -6.30
N GLY A 229 1.86 -37.37 -6.83
CA GLY A 229 2.45 -37.11 -8.13
C GLY A 229 2.91 -35.67 -8.34
N GLY A 230 3.55 -35.43 -9.50
CA GLY A 230 3.95 -34.09 -9.93
C GLY A 230 5.23 -33.53 -9.27
N PRO A 231 5.59 -32.27 -9.53
CA PRO A 231 6.90 -31.70 -9.23
C PRO A 231 7.09 -31.20 -7.77
N ALA A 232 6.06 -31.21 -6.94
CA ALA A 232 6.20 -30.76 -5.54
C ALA A 232 7.24 -31.59 -4.77
N PRO A 233 8.08 -30.97 -3.91
CA PRO A 233 9.13 -31.68 -3.19
C PRO A 233 8.63 -32.50 -1.99
N ARG A 234 7.37 -32.33 -1.58
CA ARG A 234 6.77 -32.95 -0.39
C ARG A 234 5.24 -32.88 -0.43
N GLY A 235 4.56 -33.43 0.56
CA GLY A 235 3.14 -33.26 0.79
C GLY A 235 2.74 -31.81 1.12
N MET A 236 1.44 -31.54 1.15
CA MET A 236 0.90 -30.22 1.53
C MET A 236 1.17 -29.94 3.01
N ASP A 237 1.44 -28.67 3.31
CA ASP A 237 1.64 -28.19 4.68
C ASP A 237 0.34 -28.32 5.49
N ARG A 238 0.48 -28.47 6.79
CA ARG A 238 -0.61 -28.67 7.74
C ARG A 238 -0.58 -27.61 8.81
N PHE A 239 -1.69 -27.49 9.49
CA PHE A 239 -1.80 -26.65 10.66
C PHE A 239 -1.81 -27.48 11.95
N ALA A 240 -1.26 -26.90 13.02
CA ALA A 240 -1.40 -27.48 14.33
C ALA A 240 -2.87 -27.52 14.74
N MET A 241 -3.29 -28.63 15.31
CA MET A 241 -4.66 -28.84 15.76
C MET A 241 -4.69 -29.14 17.25
N SER A 242 -5.77 -28.76 17.91
CA SER A 242 -6.10 -29.19 19.26
C SER A 242 -7.59 -29.49 19.34
N VAL A 243 -7.92 -30.53 20.12
CA VAL A 243 -9.31 -30.88 20.39
C VAL A 243 -9.50 -30.82 21.91
N SER A 244 -10.48 -30.01 22.33
CA SER A 244 -10.82 -29.87 23.75
C SER A 244 -11.50 -31.15 24.28
N ALA A 245 -11.60 -31.26 25.60
CA ALA A 245 -12.32 -32.40 26.24
C ALA A 245 -13.80 -32.46 25.81
N ASP A 246 -14.39 -31.31 25.46
CA ASP A 246 -15.76 -31.22 24.94
C ASP A 246 -15.87 -31.53 23.45
N GLY A 247 -14.79 -31.98 22.82
CA GLY A 247 -14.76 -32.35 21.41
C GLY A 247 -14.68 -31.19 20.42
N VAL A 248 -14.33 -29.98 20.85
CA VAL A 248 -14.21 -28.80 19.97
C VAL A 248 -12.84 -28.74 19.30
N LEU A 249 -12.83 -28.79 17.97
CA LEU A 249 -11.65 -28.61 17.15
C LEU A 249 -11.25 -27.14 17.08
N THR A 250 -9.98 -26.88 17.36
CA THR A 250 -9.31 -25.61 17.13
C THR A 250 -8.10 -25.84 16.25
N VAL A 251 -7.97 -25.02 15.19
CA VAL A 251 -6.84 -25.07 14.25
C VAL A 251 -6.01 -23.81 14.41
N ASP A 252 -4.73 -23.96 14.73
CA ASP A 252 -3.81 -22.83 14.83
C ASP A 252 -3.14 -22.59 13.48
N THR A 253 -3.65 -21.62 12.73
CA THR A 253 -3.12 -21.24 11.42
C THR A 253 -1.85 -20.38 11.49
N GLY A 254 -1.44 -19.97 12.67
CA GLY A 254 -0.13 -19.35 12.94
C GLY A 254 0.99 -20.36 12.99
N THR A 255 0.67 -21.63 13.31
CA THR A 255 1.65 -22.73 13.37
C THR A 255 1.51 -23.63 12.15
N ILE A 256 2.35 -23.36 11.13
CA ILE A 256 2.40 -24.15 9.90
C ILE A 256 3.41 -25.28 10.10
N ILE A 257 2.95 -26.52 9.96
CA ILE A 257 3.77 -27.72 10.02
C ILE A 257 4.10 -28.17 8.60
N GLN A 258 5.37 -28.40 8.34
CA GLN A 258 5.82 -28.83 7.02
C GLN A 258 5.19 -30.16 6.63
N GLY A 259 4.67 -30.23 5.42
CA GLY A 259 4.06 -31.44 4.90
C GLY A 259 5.02 -32.63 4.83
N PRO A 260 4.50 -33.87 4.87
CA PRO A 260 5.29 -35.08 4.96
C PRO A 260 6.19 -35.29 3.73
N PRO A 261 7.30 -36.00 3.88
CA PRO A 261 8.21 -36.30 2.78
C PRO A 261 7.53 -37.16 1.72
N ILE A 262 8.15 -37.19 0.52
CA ILE A 262 7.72 -38.08 -0.58
C ILE A 262 7.77 -39.52 -0.10
N GLY A 263 6.75 -40.29 -0.49
CA GLY A 263 6.62 -41.70 -0.11
C GLY A 263 5.78 -41.94 1.14
N THR A 264 5.43 -40.88 1.90
CA THR A 264 4.46 -41.01 2.99
C THR A 264 3.09 -41.40 2.41
N ASN A 265 2.51 -42.46 2.90
CA ASN A 265 1.17 -42.94 2.50
C ASN A 265 0.52 -43.65 3.69
N THR A 266 -0.02 -42.88 4.60
CA THR A 266 -0.59 -43.42 5.84
C THR A 266 -1.97 -44.02 5.64
N THR A 267 -2.76 -43.40 4.76
CA THR A 267 -4.15 -43.83 4.49
C THR A 267 -4.26 -44.91 3.41
N GLY A 268 -3.25 -45.02 2.54
CA GLY A 268 -3.31 -45.93 1.38
C GLY A 268 -4.32 -45.50 0.33
N GLN A 269 -4.84 -44.26 0.40
CA GLN A 269 -5.85 -43.79 -0.55
C GLN A 269 -5.28 -43.61 -1.96
N GLU A 270 -5.87 -44.30 -2.93
CA GLU A 270 -5.66 -44.11 -4.35
C GLU A 270 -6.72 -43.21 -4.94
N ALA A 271 -6.54 -42.75 -6.18
CA ALA A 271 -7.55 -41.93 -6.88
C ALA A 271 -8.82 -42.75 -7.14
N GLU A 272 -9.96 -42.21 -6.78
CA GLU A 272 -11.26 -42.88 -6.92
C GLU A 272 -11.84 -42.76 -8.33
N GLY A 273 -11.32 -41.84 -9.15
CA GLY A 273 -11.75 -41.60 -10.51
C GLY A 273 -10.77 -40.72 -11.29
N PRO A 274 -11.19 -40.16 -12.43
CA PRO A 274 -10.30 -39.40 -13.28
C PRO A 274 -9.83 -38.10 -12.61
N ASN A 275 -8.56 -37.73 -12.86
CA ASN A 275 -7.97 -36.49 -12.37
C ASN A 275 -8.63 -35.28 -13.05
N CYS A 276 -8.76 -34.18 -12.31
CA CYS A 276 -9.24 -32.89 -12.82
C CYS A 276 -8.16 -32.16 -13.65
N ILE A 277 -6.88 -32.32 -13.28
CA ILE A 277 -5.76 -31.73 -14.04
C ILE A 277 -5.57 -32.49 -15.36
N GLY A 278 -5.31 -31.71 -16.43
CA GLY A 278 -5.12 -32.29 -17.77
C GLY A 278 -6.42 -32.60 -18.53
N GLN A 279 -7.58 -32.40 -17.95
CA GLN A 279 -8.84 -32.40 -18.68
C GLN A 279 -9.01 -31.00 -19.32
N SER A 280 -8.91 -30.93 -20.66
CA SER A 280 -9.36 -29.73 -21.37
C SER A 280 -10.85 -29.59 -21.14
N SER A 281 -11.29 -28.49 -20.58
CA SER A 281 -12.70 -28.10 -20.56
C SER A 281 -13.15 -27.94 -22.01
N HIS A 282 -13.88 -28.95 -22.54
CA HIS A 282 -14.61 -28.85 -23.79
C HIS A 282 -15.96 -28.17 -23.54
#